data_8d7da0041c98e24fc6007d807e257852
#
_entry.id   8d7da0041c98e24fc6007d807e257852
#
_cell.length_a   1.000
_cell.length_b   1.000
_cell.length_c   1.000
_cell.angle_alpha   90.00
_cell.angle_beta   90.00
_cell.angle_gamma   90.00
#
_symmetry.space_group_name_H-M   'P 1'
#
loop_
_entity.id
_entity.type
_entity.pdbx_description
1 polymer ?
#
loop_
_entity_poly.entity_id
_entity_poly.type
_entity_poly.pdbx_seq_one_letter_code
_entity_poly.pdbx_strand_id
1 'polypeptide(L)'
;MQTSPFTPCDLPTDAIEMGGIAAPWGVKGWFKLHTYNASAEALLHARDWYLLPSDRPRKKAPMSTTTATTTATAGVGAGALAQAVFTGCVRVRVREVKPHGVAIVAQIRDVDDRGITEALQGSRIFVPRSAFPPPKKGEFYWVDLLGMSVVNREGLALGMVKDLLSTGPQTVLVIGDEVAGIERMIPFVDAYIDAVDQPERRIRVDWQADYDL
;
A
#
# COMPACT_ATOMS: atom_id res chain seq x y z
N MET A 1 -16.61 13.90 25.75
CA MET A 1 -17.02 13.09 24.56
C MET A 1 -15.75 12.58 23.93
N GLN A 2 -15.42 11.29 24.06
CA GLN A 2 -14.30 10.68 23.33
C GLN A 2 -14.74 10.52 21.88
N THR A 3 -14.15 11.29 20.99
CA THR A 3 -14.37 11.16 19.55
C THR A 3 -13.72 9.85 19.11
N SER A 4 -14.47 8.98 18.44
CA SER A 4 -13.90 7.73 17.91
C SER A 4 -12.69 8.03 17.02
N PRO A 5 -11.57 7.32 17.16
CA PRO A 5 -10.41 7.50 16.30
C PRO A 5 -10.67 7.09 14.84
N PHE A 6 -11.81 6.43 14.58
CA PHE A 6 -12.26 5.96 13.28
C PHE A 6 -13.40 6.85 12.79
N THR A 7 -13.11 7.69 11.80
CA THR A 7 -14.11 8.58 11.19
C THR A 7 -14.61 7.96 9.89
N PRO A 8 -15.88 7.54 9.78
CA PRO A 8 -16.45 7.04 8.53
C PRO A 8 -16.29 8.07 7.41
N CYS A 9 -15.91 7.61 6.23
CA CYS A 9 -15.69 8.47 5.06
C CYS A 9 -15.80 7.68 3.77
N ASP A 10 -15.84 8.38 2.65
CA ASP A 10 -15.62 7.79 1.33
C ASP A 10 -14.12 7.68 1.04
N LEU A 11 -13.74 6.67 0.27
CA LEU A 11 -12.36 6.52 -0.17
C LEU A 11 -12.05 7.61 -1.21
N PRO A 12 -10.99 8.42 -1.04
CA PRO A 12 -10.60 9.40 -2.04
C PRO A 12 -10.38 8.77 -3.43
N THR A 13 -10.72 9.49 -4.49
CA THR A 13 -10.59 9.00 -5.87
C THR A 13 -9.14 8.77 -6.29
N ASP A 14 -8.20 9.48 -5.66
CA ASP A 14 -6.75 9.37 -5.85
C ASP A 14 -6.08 8.47 -4.79
N ALA A 15 -6.85 7.67 -4.04
CA ALA A 15 -6.33 6.81 -2.99
C ALA A 15 -5.53 5.64 -3.58
N ILE A 16 -4.31 5.49 -3.09
CA ILE A 16 -3.39 4.42 -3.47
C ILE A 16 -3.31 3.42 -2.33
N GLU A 17 -3.47 2.13 -2.62
CA GLU A 17 -3.27 1.07 -1.66
C GLU A 17 -1.78 0.89 -1.38
N MET A 18 -1.39 1.15 -0.14
CA MET A 18 0.01 1.12 0.30
C MET A 18 0.41 -0.20 0.95
N GLY A 19 -0.58 -0.99 1.35
CA GLY A 19 -0.38 -2.25 2.06
C GLY A 19 -1.46 -2.51 3.09
N GLY A 20 -1.11 -3.22 4.16
CA GLY A 20 -2.06 -3.59 5.21
C GLY A 20 -1.45 -3.66 6.61
N ILE A 21 -2.33 -3.75 7.59
CA ILE A 21 -1.97 -3.96 8.99
C ILE A 21 -1.66 -5.45 9.18
N ALA A 22 -0.38 -5.77 9.47
CA ALA A 22 0.08 -7.16 9.57
C ALA A 22 -0.21 -7.77 10.94
N ALA A 23 0.26 -7.14 12.01
CA ALA A 23 0.12 -7.65 13.36
C ALA A 23 0.29 -6.55 14.41
N PRO A 24 -0.33 -6.67 15.60
CA PRO A 24 -0.05 -5.77 16.71
C PRO A 24 1.43 -5.87 17.14
N TRP A 25 1.99 -4.75 17.59
CA TRP A 25 3.36 -4.66 18.08
C TRP A 25 3.39 -4.03 19.47
N GLY A 26 3.80 -4.80 20.46
CA GLY A 26 3.76 -4.39 21.86
C GLY A 26 2.34 -4.26 22.41
N VAL A 27 2.16 -3.42 23.44
CA VAL A 27 0.91 -3.29 24.20
C VAL A 27 0.27 -1.90 24.10
N LYS A 28 0.97 -0.93 23.50
CA LYS A 28 0.57 0.49 23.46
C LYS A 28 -0.06 0.90 22.12
N GLY A 29 -0.90 0.05 21.52
CA GLY A 29 -1.62 0.39 20.28
C GLY A 29 -0.74 0.49 19.02
N TRP A 30 0.51 0.01 19.06
CA TRP A 30 1.36 -0.09 17.87
C TRP A 30 1.05 -1.32 17.06
N PHE A 31 1.31 -1.24 15.75
CA PHE A 31 1.16 -2.37 14.84
C PHE A 31 2.22 -2.34 13.73
N LYS A 32 2.53 -3.52 13.20
CA LYS A 32 3.41 -3.71 12.05
C LYS A 32 2.62 -3.55 10.76
N LEU A 33 3.28 -2.97 9.77
CA LEU A 33 2.76 -2.85 8.41
C LEU A 33 3.35 -3.92 7.50
N HIS A 34 2.54 -4.37 6.57
CA HIS A 34 2.97 -5.04 5.36
C HIS A 34 2.76 -4.07 4.20
N THR A 35 3.86 -3.64 3.60
CA THR A 35 3.83 -2.68 2.48
C THR A 35 4.05 -3.42 1.16
N TYR A 36 3.31 -3.03 0.12
CA TYR A 36 3.43 -3.68 -1.19
C TYR A 36 4.61 -3.18 -1.99
N ASN A 37 5.10 -1.97 -1.72
CA ASN A 37 6.17 -1.33 -2.49
C ASN A 37 7.20 -0.61 -1.61
N ALA A 38 8.33 -0.26 -2.21
CA ALA A 38 9.38 0.58 -1.64
C ALA A 38 8.92 2.00 -1.22
N SER A 39 7.67 2.37 -1.52
CA SER A 39 7.08 3.68 -1.19
C SER A 39 6.72 3.83 0.29
N ALA A 40 7.55 3.29 1.18
CA ALA A 40 7.44 3.54 2.62
C ALA A 40 7.44 5.04 2.96
N GLU A 41 8.08 5.86 2.14
CA GLU A 41 8.14 7.31 2.34
C GLU A 41 6.75 7.96 2.37
N ALA A 42 5.83 7.56 1.51
CA ALA A 42 4.48 8.09 1.51
C ALA A 42 3.75 7.79 2.83
N LEU A 43 3.92 6.58 3.37
CA LEU A 43 3.35 6.20 4.68
C LEU A 43 4.00 6.97 5.83
N LEU A 44 5.29 7.26 5.76
CA LEU A 44 6.01 8.02 6.79
C LEU A 44 5.58 9.49 6.83
N HIS A 45 5.15 10.07 5.70
CA HIS A 45 4.79 11.48 5.58
C HIS A 45 3.28 11.74 5.73
N ALA A 46 2.44 10.79 5.30
CA ALA A 46 1.00 10.95 5.35
C ALA A 46 0.49 10.92 6.80
N ARG A 47 -0.26 11.95 7.18
CA ARG A 47 -0.85 12.07 8.52
C ARG A 47 -2.22 11.44 8.64
N ASP A 48 -2.95 11.37 7.54
CA ASP A 48 -4.27 10.75 7.46
C ASP A 48 -4.19 9.52 6.56
N TRP A 49 -4.65 8.37 7.08
CA TRP A 49 -4.79 7.14 6.34
C TRP A 49 -6.25 6.76 6.22
N TYR A 50 -6.56 6.04 5.17
CA TYR A 50 -7.88 5.47 4.93
C TYR A 50 -7.77 3.96 5.06
N LEU A 51 -8.61 3.39 5.92
CA LEU A 51 -8.62 1.96 6.16
C LEU A 51 -9.87 1.34 5.54
N LEU A 52 -9.68 0.23 4.84
CA LEU A 52 -10.76 -0.65 4.42
C LEU A 52 -10.63 -1.99 5.16
N PRO A 53 -11.76 -2.66 5.44
CA PRO A 53 -11.73 -3.99 6.02
C PRO A 53 -10.92 -4.98 5.16
N SER A 54 -10.43 -6.05 5.77
CA SER A 54 -9.76 -7.12 5.04
C SER A 54 -10.72 -7.81 4.07
N ASP A 55 -10.31 -7.99 2.81
CA ASP A 55 -11.07 -8.77 1.82
C ASP A 55 -10.95 -10.28 2.07
N ARG A 56 -9.98 -10.69 2.90
CA ARG A 56 -9.76 -12.11 3.19
C ARG A 56 -10.61 -12.54 4.39
N PRO A 57 -11.44 -13.58 4.27
CA PRO A 57 -12.11 -14.14 5.42
C PRO A 57 -11.05 -14.64 6.40
N ARG A 58 -11.08 -14.14 7.63
CA ARG A 58 -10.18 -14.60 8.69
C ARG A 58 -10.41 -16.12 8.88
N LYS A 59 -9.35 -16.93 8.75
CA LYS A 59 -9.36 -18.31 9.26
C LYS A 59 -9.71 -18.21 10.74
N LYS A 60 -10.88 -18.79 11.13
CA LYS A 60 -11.23 -18.96 12.53
C LYS A 60 -10.06 -19.66 13.23
N ALA A 61 -9.51 -19.05 14.26
CA ALA A 61 -8.61 -19.75 15.15
C ALA A 61 -9.35 -20.99 15.68
N PRO A 62 -8.68 -22.16 15.83
CA PRO A 62 -9.33 -23.35 16.38
C PRO A 62 -9.83 -22.99 17.78
N MET A 63 -11.12 -23.15 18.00
CA MET A 63 -11.72 -23.03 19.33
C MET A 63 -11.10 -24.11 20.21
N SER A 64 -10.23 -23.70 21.14
CA SER A 64 -9.89 -24.53 22.29
C SER A 64 -11.13 -24.67 23.15
N THR A 65 -11.74 -25.81 23.11
CA THR A 65 -12.85 -26.20 23.99
C THR A 65 -12.28 -26.36 25.40
N THR A 66 -12.36 -25.34 26.21
CA THR A 66 -12.21 -25.47 27.65
C THR A 66 -13.53 -25.11 28.29
N THR A 67 -14.22 -26.14 28.73
CA THR A 67 -15.42 -26.05 29.55
C THR A 67 -15.06 -25.44 30.89
N ALA A 68 -15.54 -24.21 31.14
CA ALA A 68 -15.61 -23.67 32.50
C ALA A 68 -16.90 -22.86 32.63
N THR A 69 -17.75 -23.39 33.46
CA THR A 69 -18.99 -22.81 33.97
C THR A 69 -18.69 -21.57 34.81
N THR A 70 -19.56 -20.57 34.66
CA THR A 70 -19.99 -19.59 35.67
C THR A 70 -19.68 -18.12 35.37
N THR A 71 -20.78 -17.39 35.39
CA THR A 71 -21.05 -15.97 35.71
C THR A 71 -20.76 -14.95 34.60
N ALA A 72 -21.88 -14.48 34.05
CA ALA A 72 -21.98 -13.37 33.12
C ALA A 72 -21.34 -12.08 33.64
N THR A 73 -20.24 -11.71 33.02
CA THR A 73 -19.87 -10.30 32.79
C THR A 73 -19.34 -10.26 31.37
N ALA A 74 -20.01 -9.47 30.53
CA ALA A 74 -19.85 -9.47 29.08
C ALA A 74 -18.41 -9.15 28.63
N GLY A 75 -17.60 -10.19 28.48
CA GLY A 75 -16.38 -10.18 27.73
C GLY A 75 -16.71 -10.50 26.27
N VAL A 76 -16.90 -9.47 25.46
CA VAL A 76 -17.04 -9.63 24.01
C VAL A 76 -15.72 -10.22 23.51
N GLY A 77 -15.74 -11.48 23.06
CA GLY A 77 -14.55 -12.18 22.60
C GLY A 77 -13.84 -11.39 21.49
N ALA A 78 -12.51 -11.39 21.50
CA ALA A 78 -11.64 -10.66 20.57
C ALA A 78 -11.99 -10.85 19.09
N GLY A 79 -12.67 -11.93 18.72
CA GLY A 79 -13.15 -12.19 17.36
C GLY A 79 -14.38 -11.38 16.94
N ALA A 80 -15.22 -10.95 17.90
CA ALA A 80 -16.39 -10.12 17.65
C ALA A 80 -16.02 -8.63 17.58
N LEU A 81 -14.96 -8.20 18.28
CA LEU A 81 -14.46 -6.83 18.24
C LEU A 81 -13.91 -6.43 16.86
N ALA A 82 -13.38 -7.37 16.09
CA ALA A 82 -12.80 -7.09 14.79
C ALA A 82 -13.81 -6.67 13.72
N GLN A 83 -15.04 -7.17 13.80
CA GLN A 83 -16.14 -6.72 12.93
C GLN A 83 -16.86 -5.48 13.49
N ALA A 84 -16.58 -5.11 14.73
CA ALA A 84 -17.22 -4.00 15.43
C ALA A 84 -16.40 -2.69 15.37
N VAL A 85 -15.12 -2.70 14.93
CA VAL A 85 -14.30 -1.49 14.93
C VAL A 85 -14.75 -0.52 13.84
N PHE A 86 -14.99 -1.02 12.62
CA PHE A 86 -15.58 -0.24 11.55
C PHE A 86 -16.11 -1.13 10.41
N THR A 87 -17.08 -0.58 9.68
CA THR A 87 -17.60 -1.15 8.42
C THR A 87 -17.41 -0.10 7.32
N GLY A 88 -16.96 -0.52 6.13
CA GLY A 88 -16.67 0.39 5.03
C GLY A 88 -15.33 1.12 5.20
N CYS A 89 -15.22 2.31 4.61
CA CYS A 89 -14.02 3.11 4.70
C CYS A 89 -14.02 3.98 5.96
N VAL A 90 -12.89 4.05 6.63
CA VAL A 90 -12.69 4.99 7.73
C VAL A 90 -11.38 5.74 7.57
N ARG A 91 -11.41 7.04 7.87
CA ARG A 91 -10.21 7.86 8.00
C ARG A 91 -9.69 7.76 9.43
N VAL A 92 -8.38 7.56 9.55
CA VAL A 92 -7.66 7.54 10.81
C VAL A 92 -6.51 8.54 10.77
N ARG A 93 -6.24 9.18 11.90
CA ARG A 93 -5.09 10.07 12.02
C ARG A 93 -3.91 9.32 12.60
N VAL A 94 -2.80 9.33 11.89
CA VAL A 94 -1.56 8.68 12.32
C VAL A 94 -0.86 9.53 13.37
N ARG A 95 -0.42 8.91 14.45
CA ARG A 95 0.38 9.53 15.49
C ARG A 95 1.86 9.48 15.16
N GLU A 96 2.34 8.30 14.81
CA GLU A 96 3.75 8.05 14.50
C GLU A 96 3.87 6.85 13.56
N VAL A 97 4.80 6.94 12.62
CA VAL A 97 5.27 5.85 11.76
C VAL A 97 6.77 5.85 11.78
N LYS A 98 7.37 4.68 11.95
CA LYS A 98 8.84 4.57 11.95
C LYS A 98 9.32 3.21 11.44
N PRO A 99 10.51 3.15 10.83
CA PRO A 99 11.16 1.90 10.53
C PRO A 99 11.59 1.19 11.83
N HIS A 100 11.44 -0.13 11.86
CA HIS A 100 11.90 -0.99 12.95
C HIS A 100 12.49 -2.28 12.38
N GLY A 101 13.81 -2.31 12.23
CA GLY A 101 14.49 -3.37 11.49
C GLY A 101 14.05 -3.42 10.04
N VAL A 102 13.59 -4.58 9.58
CA VAL A 102 13.05 -4.79 8.23
C VAL A 102 11.55 -4.45 8.11
N ALA A 103 10.89 -4.09 9.22
CA ALA A 103 9.47 -3.78 9.26
C ALA A 103 9.24 -2.28 9.48
N ILE A 104 8.07 -1.81 9.10
CA ILE A 104 7.56 -0.49 9.47
C ILE A 104 6.52 -0.71 10.56
N VAL A 105 6.58 0.11 11.61
CA VAL A 105 5.60 0.12 12.68
C VAL A 105 4.90 1.46 12.74
N ALA A 106 3.62 1.44 13.07
CA ALA A 106 2.81 2.64 13.15
C ALA A 106 1.90 2.62 14.38
N GLN A 107 1.46 3.81 14.78
CA GLN A 107 0.46 4.02 15.81
C GLN A 107 -0.57 5.04 15.30
N ILE A 108 -1.85 4.71 15.45
CA ILE A 108 -2.97 5.62 15.20
C ILE A 108 -3.18 6.47 16.45
N ARG A 109 -3.53 7.75 16.26
CA ARG A 109 -3.86 8.64 17.37
C ARG A 109 -5.09 8.13 18.12
N ASP A 110 -5.05 8.20 19.44
CA ASP A 110 -6.12 7.78 20.35
C ASP A 110 -6.44 6.26 20.28
N VAL A 111 -5.47 5.47 19.79
CA VAL A 111 -5.48 4.01 19.80
C VAL A 111 -4.27 3.55 20.61
N ASP A 112 -4.47 3.37 21.93
CA ASP A 112 -3.40 2.99 22.86
C ASP A 112 -3.63 1.56 23.42
N ASP A 113 -4.57 0.80 22.84
CA ASP A 113 -4.95 -0.54 23.24
C ASP A 113 -4.57 -1.60 22.18
N ARG A 114 -4.00 -2.70 22.66
CA ARG A 114 -3.60 -3.82 21.81
C ARG A 114 -4.80 -4.54 21.18
N GLY A 115 -5.90 -4.68 21.90
CA GLY A 115 -7.10 -5.35 21.39
C GLY A 115 -7.70 -4.66 20.18
N ILE A 116 -7.64 -3.31 20.16
CA ILE A 116 -8.05 -2.53 18.99
C ILE A 116 -7.14 -2.83 17.82
N THR A 117 -5.81 -2.84 18.01
CA THR A 117 -4.87 -3.14 16.93
C THR A 117 -4.93 -4.58 16.44
N GLU A 118 -5.26 -5.54 17.30
CA GLU A 118 -5.58 -6.92 16.91
C GLU A 118 -6.84 -6.97 16.03
N ALA A 119 -7.83 -6.17 16.36
CA ALA A 119 -9.05 -6.05 15.57
C ALA A 119 -8.81 -5.40 14.19
N LEU A 120 -7.83 -4.50 14.06
CA LEU A 120 -7.44 -3.88 12.79
C LEU A 120 -6.59 -4.78 11.89
N GLN A 121 -6.10 -5.92 12.38
CA GLN A 121 -5.22 -6.81 11.62
C GLN A 121 -5.89 -7.27 10.32
N GLY A 122 -5.16 -7.16 9.21
CA GLY A 122 -5.62 -7.49 7.87
C GLY A 122 -6.35 -6.34 7.16
N SER A 123 -6.61 -5.22 7.85
CA SER A 123 -7.16 -4.02 7.18
C SER A 123 -6.17 -3.49 6.16
N ARG A 124 -6.70 -3.04 5.03
CA ARG A 124 -5.93 -2.40 3.95
C ARG A 124 -5.76 -0.93 4.24
N ILE A 125 -4.60 -0.41 3.89
CA ILE A 125 -4.22 0.99 4.13
C ILE A 125 -4.11 1.71 2.79
N PHE A 126 -4.82 2.83 2.69
CA PHE A 126 -4.79 3.72 1.53
C PHE A 126 -4.31 5.09 1.94
N VAL A 127 -3.56 5.72 1.05
CA VAL A 127 -3.10 7.11 1.18
C VAL A 127 -3.42 7.84 -0.12
N PRO A 128 -4.02 9.05 -0.08
CA PRO A 128 -4.24 9.83 -1.29
C PRO A 128 -2.92 10.14 -1.99
N ARG A 129 -2.87 10.05 -3.32
CA ARG A 129 -1.68 10.40 -4.09
C ARG A 129 -1.25 11.85 -3.84
N SER A 130 -2.22 12.74 -3.64
CA SER A 130 -2.01 14.15 -3.30
C SER A 130 -1.30 14.38 -1.95
N ALA A 131 -1.31 13.38 -1.05
CA ALA A 131 -0.61 13.44 0.24
C ALA A 131 0.84 12.91 0.19
N PHE A 132 1.30 12.44 -0.96
CA PHE A 132 2.68 11.99 -1.12
C PHE A 132 3.62 13.18 -1.15
N PRO A 133 4.81 13.09 -0.53
CA PRO A 133 5.82 14.12 -0.70
C PRO A 133 6.22 14.23 -2.17
N PRO A 134 6.66 15.40 -2.65
CA PRO A 134 7.19 15.51 -3.99
C PRO A 134 8.42 14.61 -4.13
N PRO A 135 8.53 13.81 -5.22
CA PRO A 135 9.70 12.99 -5.45
C PRO A 135 10.92 13.90 -5.69
N LYS A 136 12.11 13.41 -5.37
CA LYS A 136 13.35 14.11 -5.70
C LYS A 136 13.56 14.12 -7.21
N LYS A 137 14.41 15.00 -7.68
CA LYS A 137 14.73 15.10 -9.11
C LYS A 137 15.27 13.76 -9.62
N GLY A 138 14.59 13.18 -10.61
CA GLY A 138 14.93 11.89 -11.18
C GLY A 138 14.35 10.68 -10.43
N GLU A 139 13.65 10.89 -9.31
CA GLU A 139 12.91 9.84 -8.63
C GLU A 139 11.43 9.90 -9.03
N PHE A 140 10.81 8.74 -9.14
CA PHE A 140 9.40 8.61 -9.53
C PHE A 140 8.72 7.59 -8.61
N TYR A 141 7.49 7.87 -8.24
CA TYR A 141 6.67 6.85 -7.58
C TYR A 141 6.21 5.83 -8.63
N TRP A 142 6.28 4.56 -8.28
CA TRP A 142 5.86 3.48 -9.19
C TRP A 142 4.43 3.66 -9.70
N VAL A 143 3.55 4.12 -8.81
CA VAL A 143 2.14 4.40 -9.14
C VAL A 143 1.99 5.45 -10.24
N ASP A 144 2.92 6.38 -10.36
CA ASP A 144 2.88 7.40 -11.41
C ASP A 144 3.33 6.85 -12.77
N LEU A 145 4.21 5.86 -12.76
CA LEU A 145 4.74 5.23 -13.98
C LEU A 145 3.76 4.23 -14.58
N LEU A 146 2.93 3.58 -13.74
CA LEU A 146 1.94 2.62 -14.21
C LEU A 146 0.96 3.25 -15.21
N GLY A 147 0.73 2.56 -16.31
CA GLY A 147 -0.15 3.01 -17.38
C GLY A 147 0.39 4.17 -18.22
N MET A 148 1.68 4.54 -18.08
CA MET A 148 2.33 5.47 -19.00
C MET A 148 2.64 4.77 -20.34
N SER A 149 2.50 5.51 -21.45
CA SER A 149 2.94 5.07 -22.77
C SER A 149 4.46 5.10 -22.85
N VAL A 150 5.04 4.10 -23.51
CA VAL A 150 6.49 4.01 -23.73
C VAL A 150 6.77 4.13 -25.21
N VAL A 151 7.68 5.05 -25.55
CA VAL A 151 8.11 5.28 -26.94
C VAL A 151 9.64 5.25 -27.01
N ASN A 152 10.16 4.74 -28.12
CA ASN A 152 11.60 4.79 -28.36
C ASN A 152 12.04 6.16 -28.93
N ARG A 153 13.34 6.32 -29.15
CA ARG A 153 13.93 7.55 -29.73
C ARG A 153 13.41 7.89 -31.13
N GLU A 154 12.97 6.88 -31.87
CA GLU A 154 12.42 7.00 -33.24
C GLU A 154 10.93 7.38 -33.22
N GLY A 155 10.32 7.43 -32.06
CA GLY A 155 8.90 7.71 -31.88
C GLY A 155 7.99 6.48 -32.03
N LEU A 156 8.58 5.28 -32.14
CA LEU A 156 7.83 4.03 -32.17
C LEU A 156 7.23 3.75 -30.80
N ALA A 157 5.94 3.46 -30.76
CA ALA A 157 5.26 3.03 -29.53
C ALA A 157 5.66 1.58 -29.21
N LEU A 158 6.17 1.38 -28.00
CA LEU A 158 6.56 0.07 -27.46
C LEU A 158 5.48 -0.57 -26.60
N GLY A 159 4.45 0.19 -26.21
CA GLY A 159 3.35 -0.26 -25.38
C GLY A 159 3.15 0.62 -24.14
N MET A 160 2.56 0.06 -23.09
CA MET A 160 2.26 0.74 -21.83
C MET A 160 2.92 0.01 -20.66
N VAL A 161 3.32 0.77 -19.64
CA VAL A 161 3.82 0.19 -18.37
C VAL A 161 2.70 -0.56 -17.69
N LYS A 162 2.80 -1.88 -17.61
CA LYS A 162 1.85 -2.77 -16.91
C LYS A 162 2.23 -3.02 -15.47
N ASP A 163 3.52 -3.16 -15.21
CA ASP A 163 4.03 -3.46 -13.88
C ASP A 163 5.47 -2.94 -13.73
N LEU A 164 5.96 -2.96 -12.49
CA LEU A 164 7.35 -2.67 -12.16
C LEU A 164 7.88 -3.79 -11.26
N LEU A 165 9.05 -4.30 -11.60
CA LEU A 165 9.73 -5.35 -10.84
C LEU A 165 10.97 -4.78 -10.17
N SER A 166 11.14 -5.09 -8.88
CA SER A 166 12.40 -4.84 -8.18
C SER A 166 13.27 -6.08 -8.25
N THR A 167 14.31 -6.01 -9.08
CA THR A 167 15.29 -7.11 -9.24
C THR A 167 16.58 -6.79 -8.50
N GLY A 168 16.49 -6.56 -7.18
CA GLY A 168 17.61 -6.12 -6.35
C GLY A 168 17.81 -4.60 -6.39
N PRO A 169 18.97 -4.08 -6.82
CA PRO A 169 19.26 -2.65 -6.78
C PRO A 169 18.56 -1.85 -7.89
N GLN A 170 17.98 -2.51 -8.88
CA GLN A 170 17.38 -1.87 -10.04
C GLN A 170 15.88 -2.19 -10.14
N THR A 171 15.14 -1.20 -10.65
CA THR A 171 13.74 -1.36 -11.04
C THR A 171 13.69 -1.68 -12.52
N VAL A 172 12.80 -2.58 -12.92
CA VAL A 172 12.55 -2.94 -14.33
C VAL A 172 11.11 -2.59 -14.66
N LEU A 173 10.88 -1.86 -15.75
CA LEU A 173 9.56 -1.62 -16.28
C LEU A 173 9.10 -2.85 -17.08
N VAL A 174 7.93 -3.35 -16.76
CA VAL A 174 7.22 -4.35 -17.56
C VAL A 174 6.26 -3.61 -18.48
N ILE A 175 6.54 -3.63 -19.76
CA ILE A 175 5.79 -2.92 -20.79
C ILE A 175 5.02 -3.93 -21.61
N GLY A 176 3.72 -3.76 -21.70
CA GLY A 176 2.87 -4.60 -22.53
C GLY A 176 2.38 -3.87 -23.77
N ASP A 177 2.58 -4.49 -24.90
CA ASP A 177 1.91 -4.13 -26.15
C ASP A 177 0.74 -5.09 -26.38
N GLU A 178 -0.47 -4.61 -26.11
CA GLU A 178 -1.69 -5.43 -26.23
C GLU A 178 -2.03 -5.78 -27.67
N VAL A 179 -1.58 -4.97 -28.64
CA VAL A 179 -1.86 -5.19 -30.06
C VAL A 179 -0.93 -6.25 -30.62
N ALA A 180 0.35 -6.18 -30.26
CA ALA A 180 1.36 -7.14 -30.70
C ALA A 180 1.41 -8.41 -29.84
N GLY A 181 0.81 -8.38 -28.63
CA GLY A 181 0.90 -9.47 -27.65
C GLY A 181 2.31 -9.66 -27.08
N ILE A 182 3.13 -8.63 -27.13
CA ILE A 182 4.54 -8.65 -26.69
C ILE A 182 4.66 -8.01 -25.32
N GLU A 183 5.49 -8.62 -24.46
CA GLU A 183 5.89 -8.06 -23.18
C GLU A 183 7.40 -7.77 -23.20
N ARG A 184 7.78 -6.56 -22.80
CA ARG A 184 9.16 -6.08 -22.77
C ARG A 184 9.56 -5.75 -21.34
N MET A 185 10.80 -6.06 -20.98
CA MET A 185 11.39 -5.74 -19.69
C MET A 185 12.54 -4.75 -19.89
N ILE A 186 12.29 -3.47 -19.59
CA ILE A 186 13.27 -2.41 -19.76
C ILE A 186 13.79 -1.97 -18.38
N PRO A 187 15.09 -2.04 -18.10
CA PRO A 187 15.65 -1.52 -16.86
C PRO A 187 15.39 -0.02 -16.71
N PHE A 188 14.87 0.40 -15.55
CA PHE A 188 14.61 1.81 -15.26
C PHE A 188 15.89 2.49 -14.74
N VAL A 189 16.83 2.72 -15.64
CA VAL A 189 18.12 3.36 -15.37
C VAL A 189 18.41 4.40 -16.46
N ASP A 190 19.26 5.38 -16.13
CA ASP A 190 19.59 6.51 -17.03
C ASP A 190 20.15 6.05 -18.40
N ALA A 191 20.72 4.84 -18.48
CA ALA A 191 21.22 4.29 -19.73
C ALA A 191 20.11 3.97 -20.76
N TYR A 192 18.90 3.65 -20.28
CA TYR A 192 17.76 3.28 -21.12
C TYR A 192 16.60 4.27 -21.06
N ILE A 193 16.52 5.11 -20.01
CA ILE A 193 15.43 6.07 -19.83
C ILE A 193 15.94 7.46 -20.21
N ASP A 194 15.50 7.98 -21.32
CA ASP A 194 15.86 9.34 -21.77
C ASP A 194 15.04 10.41 -21.05
N ALA A 195 13.74 10.20 -20.87
CA ALA A 195 12.86 11.16 -20.23
C ALA A 195 11.57 10.51 -19.72
N VAL A 196 11.05 11.02 -18.63
CA VAL A 196 9.72 10.71 -18.09
C VAL A 196 8.90 11.99 -18.09
N ASP A 197 7.89 12.04 -18.95
CA ASP A 197 6.96 13.16 -19.06
C ASP A 197 5.65 12.79 -18.35
N GLN A 198 5.52 13.25 -17.10
CA GLN A 198 4.33 12.98 -16.28
C GLN A 198 3.07 13.66 -16.82
N PRO A 199 3.10 14.94 -17.25
CA PRO A 199 1.95 15.61 -17.87
C PRO A 199 1.41 14.88 -19.11
N GLU A 200 2.31 14.45 -20.01
CA GLU A 200 1.93 13.71 -21.22
C GLU A 200 1.72 12.20 -20.97
N ARG A 201 2.00 11.72 -19.76
CA ARG A 201 1.98 10.30 -19.41
C ARG A 201 2.79 9.44 -20.38
N ARG A 202 4.02 9.89 -20.66
CA ARG A 202 4.91 9.26 -21.64
C ARG A 202 6.32 9.06 -21.06
N ILE A 203 6.89 7.89 -21.36
CA ILE A 203 8.30 7.57 -21.07
C ILE A 203 9.01 7.41 -22.42
N ARG A 204 10.12 8.12 -22.58
CA ARG A 204 11.00 7.94 -23.74
C ARG A 204 12.18 7.08 -23.35
N VAL A 205 12.44 6.07 -24.18
CA VAL A 205 13.49 5.08 -23.91
C VAL A 205 14.46 4.92 -25.08
N ASP A 206 15.70 4.58 -24.75
CA ASP A 206 16.68 4.08 -25.71
C ASP A 206 16.54 2.56 -25.80
N TRP A 207 15.56 2.09 -26.58
CA TRP A 207 15.26 0.69 -26.78
C TRP A 207 14.87 0.42 -28.23
N GLN A 208 15.46 -0.59 -28.83
CA GLN A 208 15.14 -0.97 -30.19
C GLN A 208 14.16 -2.15 -30.19
N ALA A 209 13.29 -2.19 -31.20
CA ALA A 209 12.27 -3.24 -31.27
C ALA A 209 12.86 -4.65 -31.55
N ASP A 210 14.10 -4.73 -32.00
CA ASP A 210 14.82 -5.97 -32.24
C ASP A 210 15.52 -6.55 -30.97
N TYR A 211 15.48 -5.81 -29.85
CA TYR A 211 15.94 -6.32 -28.52
C TYR A 211 14.95 -7.30 -27.88
N ASP A 212 13.80 -7.51 -28.51
CA ASP A 212 12.72 -8.38 -28.03
C ASP A 212 12.93 -9.87 -28.36
N LEU A 213 14.15 -10.31 -28.64
CA LEU A 213 14.48 -11.69 -29.02
C LEU A 213 14.75 -12.58 -27.82
#